data_cf928644e91cd803027818c343f16494
#
_entry.id   cf928644e91cd803027818c343f16494
#
_cell.length_a   1.000
_cell.length_b   1.000
_cell.length_c   1.000
_cell.angle_alpha   90.00
_cell.angle_beta   90.00
_cell.angle_gamma   90.00
#
_symmetry.space_group_name_H-M   'P 1'
#
loop_
_entity.id
_entity.type
_entity.pdbx_description
1 polymer ?
#
loop_
_entity_poly.entity_id
_entity_poly.type
_entity_poly.pdbx_seq_one_letter_code
_entity_poly.pdbx_strand_id
1 'polypeptide(L)'
;MKVLVSGLINIESNVFVNKFPVEYSPIEYAFNQVSFDFSGVAYNIIKALSALGDKTIPVSIIGKDNIANLILAELKRSKIPCDFIFQDLKTTCSSVILFDSQGKRKIYCDLKNIQDFVIPIEKIEDSLKSIDGLILCNINFNDNLIKNAKKFNKPIFTDVQDLSNIFDDYNKRFLKNSDVVFLSDEKIQGNHEEFLISIYKEYKNKIIVLGQGKTGALMLDSSENKIYSIKSVYTRPVVNTVGAGDSLFSAFVHFYLKNLSPVECLKNAVTFASYKIGESGGAKGFLTEPELKKTVKNLDFEIFTVRDKL
;
A
#
# COMPACT_ATOMS: atom_id res chain seq x y z
N MET A 1 7.79 8.47 -13.29
CA MET A 1 8.83 7.44 -13.06
C MET A 1 8.35 6.11 -13.63
N LYS A 2 9.20 5.08 -13.72
CA LYS A 2 8.85 3.71 -14.13
C LYS A 2 9.01 2.79 -12.92
N VAL A 3 7.92 2.24 -12.40
CA VAL A 3 7.91 1.52 -11.12
C VAL A 3 7.34 0.12 -11.31
N LEU A 4 8.10 -0.92 -10.90
CA LEU A 4 7.57 -2.26 -10.83
C LEU A 4 6.86 -2.45 -9.49
N VAL A 5 5.63 -2.93 -9.54
CA VAL A 5 4.78 -3.17 -8.36
C VAL A 5 4.40 -4.64 -8.31
N SER A 6 4.92 -5.37 -7.33
CA SER A 6 4.66 -6.80 -7.16
C SER A 6 3.82 -7.05 -5.91
N GLY A 7 2.64 -7.66 -6.09
CA GLY A 7 1.74 -7.95 -4.99
C GLY A 7 0.35 -8.42 -5.43
N LEU A 8 -0.56 -8.48 -4.47
CA LEU A 8 -1.92 -8.99 -4.68
C LEU A 8 -2.75 -8.06 -5.56
N ILE A 9 -3.39 -8.66 -6.57
CA ILE A 9 -4.52 -8.10 -7.33
C ILE A 9 -5.68 -9.08 -7.18
N ASN A 10 -6.82 -8.63 -6.69
CA ASN A 10 -7.99 -9.46 -6.44
C ASN A 10 -9.30 -8.72 -6.72
N ILE A 11 -10.41 -9.40 -6.47
CA ILE A 11 -11.74 -8.78 -6.37
C ILE A 11 -12.17 -8.74 -4.90
N GLU A 12 -12.84 -7.67 -4.54
CA GLU A 12 -13.31 -7.40 -3.18
C GLU A 12 -14.81 -7.19 -3.16
N SER A 13 -15.51 -7.95 -2.32
CA SER A 13 -16.93 -7.79 -2.05
C SER A 13 -17.08 -6.97 -0.78
N ASN A 14 -17.70 -5.80 -0.87
CA ASN A 14 -17.97 -4.93 0.28
C ASN A 14 -19.42 -5.09 0.69
N VAL A 15 -19.66 -5.42 1.95
CA VAL A 15 -21.01 -5.61 2.51
C VAL A 15 -21.18 -4.69 3.71
N PHE A 16 -22.09 -3.73 3.60
CA PHE A 16 -22.47 -2.91 4.74
C PHE A 16 -23.32 -3.75 5.71
N VAL A 17 -22.96 -3.71 6.99
CA VAL A 17 -23.70 -4.38 8.07
C VAL A 17 -24.17 -3.36 9.10
N ASN A 18 -25.31 -3.59 9.72
CA ASN A 18 -25.88 -2.64 10.66
C ASN A 18 -25.03 -2.45 11.93
N LYS A 19 -24.40 -3.54 12.43
CA LYS A 19 -23.55 -3.55 13.62
C LYS A 19 -22.66 -4.78 13.68
N PHE A 20 -21.66 -4.74 14.54
CA PHE A 20 -20.89 -5.89 14.96
C PHE A 20 -21.17 -6.24 16.43
N PRO A 21 -21.23 -7.56 16.81
CA PRO A 21 -21.15 -8.72 15.92
C PRO A 21 -22.37 -8.82 15.00
N VAL A 22 -22.19 -9.40 13.81
CA VAL A 22 -23.31 -9.69 12.89
C VAL A 22 -24.18 -10.78 13.49
N GLU A 23 -25.47 -10.52 13.63
CA GLU A 23 -26.45 -11.48 14.11
C GLU A 23 -26.79 -12.49 13.01
N TYR A 24 -27.05 -13.73 13.41
CA TYR A 24 -27.45 -14.75 12.46
C TYR A 24 -28.84 -14.47 11.90
N SER A 25 -28.97 -14.44 10.59
CA SER A 25 -30.22 -14.49 9.84
C SER A 25 -30.00 -15.38 8.62
N PRO A 26 -30.91 -16.28 8.26
CA PRO A 26 -30.76 -17.11 7.07
C PRO A 26 -30.76 -16.29 5.78
N ILE A 27 -31.45 -15.17 5.74
CA ILE A 27 -31.49 -14.22 4.62
C ILE A 27 -31.66 -12.81 5.19
N GLU A 28 -30.79 -11.90 4.76
CA GLU A 28 -30.93 -10.45 5.01
C GLU A 28 -31.01 -9.71 3.67
N TYR A 29 -32.03 -8.87 3.51
CA TYR A 29 -32.19 -8.07 2.29
C TYR A 29 -31.38 -6.78 2.42
N ALA A 30 -30.20 -6.77 1.83
CA ALA A 30 -29.22 -5.70 1.91
C ALA A 30 -29.30 -4.78 0.65
N PHE A 31 -30.39 -4.03 0.52
CA PHE A 31 -30.62 -3.17 -0.65
C PHE A 31 -29.56 -2.06 -0.77
N ASN A 32 -28.81 -2.06 -1.90
CA ASN A 32 -27.69 -1.14 -2.18
C ASN A 32 -26.54 -1.20 -1.16
N GLN A 33 -26.43 -2.28 -0.39
CA GLN A 33 -25.42 -2.45 0.65
C GLN A 33 -24.29 -3.43 0.26
N VAL A 34 -24.35 -4.00 -0.94
CA VAL A 34 -23.33 -4.90 -1.46
C VAL A 34 -22.74 -4.30 -2.73
N SER A 35 -21.41 -4.22 -2.78
CA SER A 35 -20.68 -3.77 -3.97
C SER A 35 -19.47 -4.66 -4.24
N PHE A 36 -18.99 -4.61 -5.47
CA PHE A 36 -17.77 -5.30 -5.90
C PHE A 36 -16.78 -4.28 -6.46
N ASP A 37 -15.54 -4.40 -6.04
CA ASP A 37 -14.45 -3.57 -6.52
C ASP A 37 -13.23 -4.43 -6.88
N PHE A 38 -12.47 -3.98 -7.88
CA PHE A 38 -11.11 -4.48 -8.08
C PHE A 38 -10.23 -3.89 -6.99
N SER A 39 -9.44 -4.73 -6.37
CA SER A 39 -8.68 -4.37 -5.17
C SER A 39 -7.39 -5.21 -5.05
N GLY A 40 -6.82 -5.20 -3.88
CA GLY A 40 -5.53 -5.76 -3.52
C GLY A 40 -4.48 -4.66 -3.41
N VAL A 41 -3.57 -4.84 -2.47
CA VAL A 41 -2.55 -3.81 -2.15
C VAL A 41 -1.81 -3.34 -3.39
N ALA A 42 -1.36 -4.27 -4.25
CA ALA A 42 -0.68 -3.90 -5.49
C ALA A 42 -1.60 -3.14 -6.46
N TYR A 43 -2.86 -3.55 -6.60
CA TYR A 43 -3.80 -2.83 -7.47
C TYR A 43 -4.04 -1.40 -7.00
N ASN A 44 -4.24 -1.18 -5.70
CA ASN A 44 -4.43 0.15 -5.12
C ASN A 44 -3.21 1.05 -5.37
N ILE A 45 -2.01 0.52 -5.14
CA ILE A 45 -0.74 1.22 -5.38
C ILE A 45 -0.57 1.55 -6.87
N ILE A 46 -0.82 0.60 -7.76
CA ILE A 46 -0.73 0.79 -9.23
C ILE A 46 -1.66 1.91 -9.68
N LYS A 47 -2.92 1.91 -9.21
CA LYS A 47 -3.90 2.95 -9.57
C LYS A 47 -3.49 4.33 -9.04
N ALA A 48 -2.97 4.39 -7.81
CA ALA A 48 -2.48 5.62 -7.19
C ALA A 48 -1.27 6.20 -7.96
N LEU A 49 -0.26 5.38 -8.24
CA LEU A 49 0.93 5.78 -9.01
C LEU A 49 0.57 6.19 -10.44
N SER A 50 -0.35 5.46 -11.08
CA SER A 50 -0.82 5.82 -12.43
C SER A 50 -1.55 7.17 -12.45
N ALA A 51 -2.33 7.50 -11.42
CA ALA A 51 -2.97 8.81 -11.28
C ALA A 51 -1.95 9.93 -11.11
N LEU A 52 -0.85 9.67 -10.41
CA LEU A 52 0.29 10.58 -10.26
C LEU A 52 1.17 10.68 -11.53
N GLY A 53 0.88 9.90 -12.59
CA GLY A 53 1.56 9.93 -13.86
C GLY A 53 2.76 8.98 -14.00
N ASP A 54 2.92 8.04 -13.08
CA ASP A 54 3.96 7.02 -13.19
C ASP A 54 3.58 5.90 -14.17
N LYS A 55 4.58 5.32 -14.82
CA LYS A 55 4.45 4.10 -15.61
C LYS A 55 4.64 2.90 -14.69
N THR A 56 3.57 2.17 -14.40
CA THR A 56 3.63 0.99 -13.55
C THR A 56 3.84 -0.28 -14.36
N ILE A 57 4.60 -1.23 -13.80
CA ILE A 57 4.77 -2.60 -14.30
C ILE A 57 4.23 -3.53 -13.21
N PRO A 58 2.99 -4.00 -13.34
CA PRO A 58 2.41 -4.95 -12.39
C PRO A 58 3.04 -6.33 -12.49
N VAL A 59 3.30 -6.94 -11.32
CA VAL A 59 3.64 -8.36 -11.19
C VAL A 59 2.66 -8.97 -10.19
N SER A 60 1.83 -9.89 -10.63
CA SER A 60 0.85 -10.55 -9.77
C SER A 60 0.47 -11.92 -10.32
N ILE A 61 -0.25 -12.70 -9.52
CA ILE A 61 -0.74 -14.02 -9.89
C ILE A 61 -2.26 -14.05 -9.71
N ILE A 62 -2.97 -14.48 -10.74
CA ILE A 62 -4.43 -14.62 -10.76
C ILE A 62 -4.84 -16.03 -11.19
N GLY A 63 -6.11 -16.33 -11.13
CA GLY A 63 -6.66 -17.62 -11.54
C GLY A 63 -6.83 -17.79 -13.04
N LYS A 64 -7.36 -18.97 -13.41
CA LYS A 64 -7.82 -19.31 -14.76
C LYS A 64 -9.35 -19.34 -14.80
N ASP A 65 -9.98 -18.33 -14.20
CA ASP A 65 -11.43 -18.25 -13.99
C ASP A 65 -12.03 -16.95 -14.55
N ASN A 66 -13.34 -16.80 -14.43
CA ASN A 66 -14.05 -15.60 -14.91
C ASN A 66 -13.62 -14.33 -14.18
N ILE A 67 -13.23 -14.42 -12.90
CA ILE A 67 -12.74 -13.28 -12.13
C ILE A 67 -11.41 -12.78 -12.72
N ALA A 68 -10.52 -13.69 -13.10
CA ALA A 68 -9.27 -13.34 -13.78
C ALA A 68 -9.53 -12.56 -15.09
N ASN A 69 -10.52 -12.99 -15.87
CA ASN A 69 -10.90 -12.29 -17.11
C ASN A 69 -11.40 -10.85 -16.83
N LEU A 70 -12.17 -10.66 -15.76
CA LEU A 70 -12.63 -9.33 -15.34
C LEU A 70 -11.46 -8.43 -14.90
N ILE A 71 -10.51 -8.98 -14.13
CA ILE A 71 -9.30 -8.26 -13.71
C ILE A 71 -8.48 -7.82 -14.93
N LEU A 72 -8.22 -8.73 -15.87
CA LEU A 72 -7.46 -8.41 -17.08
C LEU A 72 -8.17 -7.37 -17.96
N ALA A 73 -9.49 -7.44 -18.07
CA ALA A 73 -10.28 -6.44 -18.78
C ALA A 73 -10.19 -5.07 -18.12
N GLU A 74 -10.25 -5.01 -16.79
CA GLU A 74 -10.11 -3.75 -16.02
C GLU A 74 -8.69 -3.15 -16.17
N LEU A 75 -7.65 -3.97 -16.05
CA LEU A 75 -6.26 -3.51 -16.25
C LEU A 75 -6.07 -2.94 -17.66
N LYS A 76 -6.58 -3.63 -18.67
CA LYS A 76 -6.54 -3.17 -20.07
C LYS A 76 -7.32 -1.86 -20.25
N ARG A 77 -8.54 -1.75 -19.69
CA ARG A 77 -9.36 -0.54 -19.73
C ARG A 77 -8.64 0.65 -19.08
N SER A 78 -7.92 0.38 -18.00
CA SER A 78 -7.09 1.36 -17.27
C SER A 78 -5.73 1.61 -17.94
N LYS A 79 -5.42 1.01 -19.10
CA LYS A 79 -4.14 1.09 -19.81
C LYS A 79 -2.95 0.64 -18.95
N ILE A 80 -3.15 -0.29 -18.06
CA ILE A 80 -2.14 -0.90 -17.21
C ILE A 80 -1.61 -2.15 -17.91
N PRO A 81 -0.28 -2.33 -18.07
CA PRO A 81 0.31 -3.52 -18.68
C PRO A 81 -0.06 -4.80 -17.94
N CYS A 82 -0.21 -5.91 -18.67
CA CYS A 82 -0.56 -7.21 -18.10
C CYS A 82 0.52 -8.29 -18.36
N ASP A 83 1.68 -7.90 -18.87
CA ASP A 83 2.73 -8.83 -19.35
C ASP A 83 3.23 -9.77 -18.25
N PHE A 84 3.17 -9.36 -17.00
CA PHE A 84 3.61 -10.14 -15.84
C PHE A 84 2.47 -10.42 -14.85
N ILE A 85 1.24 -10.48 -15.36
CA ILE A 85 0.10 -11.03 -14.62
C ILE A 85 0.02 -12.51 -14.95
N PHE A 86 0.55 -13.34 -14.05
CA PHE A 86 0.61 -14.79 -14.25
C PHE A 86 -0.75 -15.45 -13.95
N GLN A 87 -1.30 -16.17 -14.90
CA GLN A 87 -2.53 -16.96 -14.69
C GLN A 87 -2.15 -18.40 -14.29
N ASP A 88 -1.83 -18.60 -13.00
CA ASP A 88 -1.30 -19.88 -12.53
C ASP A 88 -2.04 -20.47 -11.33
N LEU A 89 -3.06 -19.78 -10.82
CA LEU A 89 -3.97 -20.33 -9.83
C LEU A 89 -5.16 -21.02 -10.50
N LYS A 90 -5.78 -21.96 -9.81
CA LYS A 90 -7.05 -22.55 -10.24
C LYS A 90 -8.17 -21.50 -10.20
N THR A 91 -8.23 -20.74 -9.12
CA THR A 91 -9.20 -19.66 -8.89
C THR A 91 -8.49 -18.41 -8.37
N THR A 92 -8.98 -17.24 -8.75
CA THR A 92 -8.44 -15.95 -8.35
C THR A 92 -8.71 -15.69 -6.87
N CYS A 93 -7.75 -15.06 -6.19
CA CYS A 93 -7.90 -14.58 -4.82
C CYS A 93 -9.07 -13.59 -4.71
N SER A 94 -9.74 -13.59 -3.57
CA SER A 94 -10.87 -12.70 -3.32
C SER A 94 -10.93 -12.30 -1.86
N SER A 95 -11.58 -11.17 -1.57
CA SER A 95 -11.82 -10.71 -0.21
C SER A 95 -13.29 -10.37 -0.02
N VAL A 96 -13.76 -10.52 1.21
CA VAL A 96 -15.06 -10.01 1.64
C VAL A 96 -14.83 -9.07 2.83
N ILE A 97 -15.31 -7.85 2.70
CA ILE A 97 -15.23 -6.83 3.75
C ILE A 97 -16.63 -6.55 4.29
N LEU A 98 -16.84 -6.86 5.54
CA LEU A 98 -17.99 -6.39 6.29
C LEU A 98 -17.60 -5.06 6.95
N PHE A 99 -18.45 -4.04 6.87
CA PHE A 99 -18.20 -2.74 7.50
C PHE A 99 -19.50 -2.10 7.98
N ASP A 100 -19.43 -1.29 9.04
CA ASP A 100 -20.56 -0.58 9.62
C ASP A 100 -20.43 0.94 9.50
N SER A 101 -21.49 1.65 9.93
CA SER A 101 -21.51 3.12 9.93
C SER A 101 -20.52 3.79 10.90
N GLN A 102 -19.92 3.03 11.82
CA GLN A 102 -18.91 3.53 12.77
C GLN A 102 -17.48 3.36 12.22
N GLY A 103 -17.33 2.81 11.00
CA GLY A 103 -16.04 2.53 10.39
C GLY A 103 -15.38 1.23 10.87
N LYS A 104 -16.06 0.45 11.72
CA LYS A 104 -15.59 -0.87 12.13
C LYS A 104 -15.68 -1.82 10.95
N ARG A 105 -14.64 -2.64 10.75
CA ARG A 105 -14.57 -3.57 9.63
C ARG A 105 -14.06 -4.95 10.04
N LYS A 106 -14.48 -5.97 9.29
CA LYS A 106 -13.95 -7.33 9.35
C LYS A 106 -13.66 -7.81 7.94
N ILE A 107 -12.42 -8.19 7.67
CA ILE A 107 -11.97 -8.63 6.35
C ILE A 107 -11.74 -10.13 6.38
N TYR A 108 -12.35 -10.84 5.41
CA TYR A 108 -12.03 -12.21 5.07
C TYR A 108 -11.22 -12.19 3.78
N CYS A 109 -9.93 -12.49 3.87
CA CYS A 109 -9.03 -12.51 2.72
C CYS A 109 -8.70 -13.95 2.35
N ASP A 110 -9.22 -14.40 1.22
CA ASP A 110 -8.95 -15.73 0.68
C ASP A 110 -7.85 -15.65 -0.38
N LEU A 111 -6.65 -15.93 0.05
CA LEU A 111 -5.43 -15.87 -0.79
C LEU A 111 -5.24 -17.12 -1.67
N LYS A 112 -6.10 -18.13 -1.55
CA LYS A 112 -5.91 -19.42 -2.22
C LYS A 112 -4.49 -19.96 -1.94
N ASN A 113 -3.86 -20.55 -2.95
CA ASN A 113 -2.48 -21.01 -2.84
C ASN A 113 -1.45 -20.04 -3.50
N ILE A 114 -1.77 -18.74 -3.56
CA ILE A 114 -0.87 -17.71 -4.15
C ILE A 114 0.49 -17.64 -3.43
N GLN A 115 0.51 -18.03 -2.16
CA GLN A 115 1.72 -18.01 -1.34
C GLN A 115 2.77 -19.03 -1.79
N ASP A 116 2.37 -20.06 -2.52
CA ASP A 116 3.24 -21.15 -3.00
C ASP A 116 3.88 -20.82 -4.37
N PHE A 117 3.42 -19.75 -5.02
CA PHE A 117 3.94 -19.36 -6.32
C PHE A 117 5.33 -18.74 -6.20
N VAL A 118 6.18 -19.03 -7.20
CA VAL A 118 7.52 -18.45 -7.31
C VAL A 118 7.59 -17.64 -8.60
N ILE A 119 7.87 -16.34 -8.48
CA ILE A 119 8.02 -15.46 -9.64
C ILE A 119 9.23 -15.91 -10.47
N PRO A 120 9.05 -16.20 -11.77
CA PRO A 120 10.16 -16.52 -12.67
C PRO A 120 10.94 -15.23 -13.00
N ILE A 121 12.04 -15.00 -12.26
CA ILE A 121 12.85 -13.77 -12.35
C ILE A 121 13.34 -13.52 -13.78
N GLU A 122 13.70 -14.58 -14.52
CA GLU A 122 14.15 -14.51 -15.89
C GLU A 122 13.15 -13.84 -16.84
N LYS A 123 11.85 -13.95 -16.54
CA LYS A 123 10.80 -13.31 -17.36
C LYS A 123 10.69 -11.80 -17.12
N ILE A 124 11.11 -11.32 -15.95
CA ILE A 124 10.95 -9.91 -15.56
C ILE A 124 12.30 -9.16 -15.47
N GLU A 125 13.42 -9.85 -15.72
CA GLU A 125 14.77 -9.33 -15.51
C GLU A 125 15.06 -8.05 -16.29
N ASP A 126 14.68 -7.98 -17.56
CA ASP A 126 14.89 -6.79 -18.37
C ASP A 126 14.05 -5.60 -17.88
N SER A 127 12.88 -5.87 -17.34
CA SER A 127 12.06 -4.85 -16.68
C SER A 127 12.76 -4.35 -15.42
N LEU A 128 13.31 -5.24 -14.58
CA LEU A 128 14.04 -4.89 -13.36
C LEU A 128 15.27 -3.99 -13.64
N LYS A 129 15.96 -4.20 -14.77
CA LYS A 129 17.07 -3.34 -15.20
C LYS A 129 16.63 -1.92 -15.54
N SER A 130 15.41 -1.76 -16.06
CA SER A 130 14.90 -0.52 -16.68
C SER A 130 14.01 0.34 -15.79
N ILE A 131 13.69 -0.08 -14.56
CA ILE A 131 12.84 0.65 -13.61
C ILE A 131 13.62 1.69 -12.82
N ASP A 132 12.89 2.65 -12.25
CA ASP A 132 13.41 3.65 -11.31
C ASP A 132 13.28 3.18 -9.85
N GLY A 133 12.29 2.32 -9.56
CA GLY A 133 12.04 1.78 -8.23
C GLY A 133 11.23 0.49 -8.24
N LEU A 134 11.33 -0.27 -7.16
CA LEU A 134 10.71 -1.57 -6.98
C LEU A 134 9.84 -1.58 -5.72
N ILE A 135 8.55 -1.78 -5.89
CA ILE A 135 7.60 -1.95 -4.78
C ILE A 135 7.31 -3.44 -4.62
N LEU A 136 7.61 -3.96 -3.44
CA LEU A 136 7.34 -5.35 -3.06
C LEU A 136 6.35 -5.37 -1.90
N CYS A 137 5.09 -5.70 -2.18
CA CYS A 137 4.12 -5.97 -1.13
C CYS A 137 4.54 -7.18 -0.31
N ASN A 138 4.21 -7.22 0.97
CA ASN A 138 4.59 -8.28 1.90
C ASN A 138 3.82 -9.60 1.67
N ILE A 139 3.97 -10.18 0.51
CA ILE A 139 3.36 -11.45 0.12
C ILE A 139 4.43 -12.48 -0.27
N ASN A 140 4.20 -13.76 0.04
CA ASN A 140 5.21 -14.82 0.00
C ASN A 140 5.84 -15.02 -1.39
N PHE A 141 5.06 -14.89 -2.46
CA PHE A 141 5.59 -15.06 -3.80
C PHE A 141 6.67 -14.01 -4.18
N ASN A 142 6.77 -12.92 -3.40
CA ASN A 142 7.85 -11.94 -3.54
C ASN A 142 9.17 -12.38 -2.90
N ASP A 143 9.23 -13.50 -2.18
CA ASP A 143 10.44 -13.94 -1.49
C ASP A 143 11.63 -14.16 -2.44
N ASN A 144 11.38 -14.76 -3.60
CA ASN A 144 12.41 -14.93 -4.63
C ASN A 144 12.83 -13.56 -5.22
N LEU A 145 11.89 -12.67 -5.45
CA LEU A 145 12.16 -11.36 -6.03
C LEU A 145 12.95 -10.48 -5.08
N ILE A 146 12.60 -10.42 -3.79
CA ILE A 146 13.30 -9.58 -2.82
C ILE A 146 14.75 -10.05 -2.56
N LYS A 147 15.00 -11.37 -2.60
CA LYS A 147 16.35 -11.93 -2.49
C LYS A 147 17.25 -11.55 -3.68
N ASN A 148 16.67 -11.38 -4.85
CA ASN A 148 17.39 -11.06 -6.08
C ASN A 148 17.41 -9.57 -6.42
N ALA A 149 16.50 -8.78 -5.86
CA ALA A 149 16.27 -7.37 -6.21
C ALA A 149 17.52 -6.47 -6.02
N LYS A 150 18.31 -6.74 -4.99
CA LYS A 150 19.55 -5.97 -4.71
C LYS A 150 20.58 -6.01 -5.85
N LYS A 151 20.56 -7.05 -6.70
CA LYS A 151 21.47 -7.16 -7.86
C LYS A 151 21.21 -6.05 -8.90
N PHE A 152 20.01 -5.47 -8.92
CA PHE A 152 19.63 -4.44 -9.89
C PHE A 152 19.94 -3.02 -9.42
N ASN A 153 20.42 -2.85 -8.19
CA ASN A 153 20.78 -1.56 -7.60
C ASN A 153 19.66 -0.50 -7.74
N LYS A 154 18.44 -0.90 -7.49
CA LYS A 154 17.24 -0.04 -7.50
C LYS A 154 16.69 0.11 -6.08
N PRO A 155 16.14 1.27 -5.70
CA PRO A 155 15.51 1.43 -4.41
C PRO A 155 14.32 0.49 -4.26
N ILE A 156 14.23 -0.16 -3.10
CA ILE A 156 13.19 -1.13 -2.75
C ILE A 156 12.29 -0.51 -1.68
N PHE A 157 11.00 -0.53 -1.97
CA PHE A 157 9.94 -0.01 -1.11
C PHE A 157 9.01 -1.14 -0.69
N THR A 158 8.62 -1.16 0.57
CA THR A 158 7.64 -2.11 1.09
C THR A 158 6.71 -1.45 2.09
N ASP A 159 5.45 -1.90 2.12
CA ASP A 159 4.53 -1.68 3.23
C ASP A 159 4.28 -3.03 3.88
N VAL A 160 4.66 -3.18 5.15
CA VAL A 160 4.45 -4.40 5.92
C VAL A 160 3.12 -4.40 6.67
N GLN A 161 2.33 -3.32 6.51
CA GLN A 161 1.02 -3.13 7.11
C GLN A 161 1.08 -3.18 8.64
N ASP A 162 0.53 -4.23 9.24
CA ASP A 162 0.51 -4.41 10.69
C ASP A 162 1.75 -5.16 11.18
N LEU A 163 2.50 -4.56 12.09
CA LEU A 163 3.66 -5.19 12.69
C LEU A 163 3.64 -4.97 14.22
N SER A 164 3.59 -6.04 15.00
CA SER A 164 3.68 -5.99 16.47
C SER A 164 5.05 -6.40 17.01
N ASN A 165 5.84 -7.12 16.21
CA ASN A 165 7.16 -7.64 16.56
C ASN A 165 8.11 -7.44 15.39
N ILE A 166 9.21 -6.71 15.61
CA ILE A 166 10.22 -6.46 14.58
C ILE A 166 10.89 -7.74 14.05
N PHE A 167 10.92 -8.79 14.85
CA PHE A 167 11.47 -10.11 14.47
C PHE A 167 10.43 -11.06 13.89
N ASP A 168 9.27 -10.56 13.47
CA ASP A 168 8.23 -11.37 12.82
C ASP A 168 8.79 -12.16 11.64
N ASP A 169 8.66 -13.48 11.69
CA ASP A 169 9.27 -14.39 10.71
C ASP A 169 8.80 -14.16 9.29
N TYR A 170 7.57 -13.68 9.13
CA TYR A 170 7.00 -13.37 7.83
C TYR A 170 7.53 -12.05 7.27
N ASN A 171 7.59 -11.00 8.06
CA ASN A 171 7.93 -9.65 7.61
C ASN A 171 9.42 -9.31 7.65
N LYS A 172 10.23 -10.01 8.48
CA LYS A 172 11.66 -9.69 8.63
C LYS A 172 12.45 -9.64 7.32
N ARG A 173 12.10 -10.46 6.33
CA ARG A 173 12.77 -10.46 5.01
C ARG A 173 12.49 -9.18 4.21
N PHE A 174 11.27 -8.63 4.34
CA PHE A 174 10.90 -7.36 3.72
C PHE A 174 11.59 -6.20 4.43
N LEU A 175 11.56 -6.18 5.76
CA LEU A 175 12.27 -5.18 6.58
C LEU A 175 13.77 -5.14 6.24
N LYS A 176 14.42 -6.30 6.18
CA LYS A 176 15.88 -6.43 5.96
C LYS A 176 16.32 -5.97 4.57
N ASN A 177 15.46 -6.06 3.57
CA ASN A 177 15.85 -5.88 2.17
C ASN A 177 15.32 -4.59 1.55
N SER A 178 14.45 -3.83 2.24
CA SER A 178 13.88 -2.60 1.72
C SER A 178 14.63 -1.36 2.19
N ASP A 179 14.77 -0.38 1.29
CA ASP A 179 15.34 0.93 1.61
C ASP A 179 14.32 1.79 2.39
N VAL A 180 13.06 1.72 1.99
CA VAL A 180 11.95 2.47 2.58
C VAL A 180 10.87 1.50 3.03
N VAL A 181 10.48 1.61 4.29
CA VAL A 181 9.49 0.74 4.93
C VAL A 181 8.33 1.56 5.43
N PHE A 182 7.11 1.10 5.14
CA PHE A 182 5.87 1.61 5.69
C PHE A 182 5.22 0.57 6.58
N LEU A 183 4.49 1.05 7.61
CA LEU A 183 3.70 0.22 8.49
C LEU A 183 2.59 1.04 9.16
N SER A 184 1.60 0.35 9.75
CA SER A 184 0.50 0.93 10.53
C SER A 184 0.74 0.77 12.03
N ASP A 185 0.21 1.69 12.84
CA ASP A 185 0.30 1.64 14.31
C ASP A 185 -0.74 0.71 14.96
N GLU A 186 -1.66 0.12 14.19
CA GLU A 186 -2.81 -0.64 14.73
C GLU A 186 -2.44 -1.77 15.70
N LYS A 187 -1.26 -2.38 15.53
CA LYS A 187 -0.79 -3.48 16.40
C LYS A 187 0.39 -3.12 17.30
N ILE A 188 0.89 -1.89 17.23
CA ILE A 188 2.03 -1.47 18.04
C ILE A 188 1.55 -1.10 19.43
N GLN A 189 2.15 -1.72 20.44
CA GLN A 189 1.92 -1.39 21.83
C GLN A 189 3.10 -0.56 22.37
N GLY A 190 2.80 0.51 23.11
CA GLY A 190 3.82 1.33 23.75
C GLY A 190 4.29 2.51 22.89
N ASN A 191 5.57 2.85 22.99
CA ASN A 191 6.12 4.04 22.36
C ASN A 191 6.47 3.80 20.89
N HIS A 192 5.81 4.54 19.99
CA HIS A 192 5.97 4.41 18.55
C HIS A 192 7.36 4.83 18.06
N GLU A 193 7.97 5.84 18.68
CA GLU A 193 9.33 6.29 18.31
C GLU A 193 10.38 5.21 18.62
N GLU A 194 10.31 4.60 19.81
CA GLU A 194 11.19 3.50 20.19
C GLU A 194 11.00 2.28 19.28
N PHE A 195 9.77 2.04 18.82
CA PHE A 195 9.50 0.96 17.86
C PHE A 195 10.19 1.23 16.52
N LEU A 196 10.09 2.45 15.97
CA LEU A 196 10.80 2.83 14.73
C LEU A 196 12.32 2.72 14.89
N ILE A 197 12.85 3.17 16.02
CA ILE A 197 14.29 3.07 16.35
C ILE A 197 14.74 1.60 16.41
N SER A 198 13.91 0.74 16.97
CA SER A 198 14.21 -0.70 17.03
C SER A 198 14.30 -1.32 15.65
N ILE A 199 13.38 -0.98 14.74
CA ILE A 199 13.45 -1.39 13.33
C ILE A 199 14.74 -0.86 12.68
N TYR A 200 15.04 0.43 12.85
CA TYR A 200 16.24 1.04 12.28
C TYR A 200 17.52 0.40 12.82
N LYS A 201 17.62 0.16 14.12
CA LYS A 201 18.79 -0.47 14.74
C LYS A 201 19.05 -1.85 14.19
N GLU A 202 18.01 -2.63 13.93
CA GLU A 202 18.11 -4.00 13.42
C GLU A 202 18.34 -4.03 11.90
N TYR A 203 17.56 -3.28 11.12
CA TYR A 203 17.49 -3.46 9.66
C TYR A 203 18.18 -2.38 8.84
N LYS A 204 18.49 -1.21 9.43
CA LYS A 204 19.20 -0.10 8.80
C LYS A 204 18.47 0.48 7.56
N ASN A 205 17.15 0.49 7.57
CA ASN A 205 16.36 1.12 6.53
C ASN A 205 16.65 2.62 6.43
N LYS A 206 16.63 3.19 5.23
CA LYS A 206 16.88 4.63 5.01
C LYS A 206 15.74 5.48 5.59
N ILE A 207 14.52 5.07 5.30
CA ILE A 207 13.30 5.73 5.77
C ILE A 207 12.35 4.68 6.33
N ILE A 208 11.73 5.00 7.47
CA ILE A 208 10.65 4.19 8.05
C ILE A 208 9.49 5.12 8.35
N VAL A 209 8.30 4.84 7.79
CA VAL A 209 7.10 5.65 7.98
C VAL A 209 6.03 4.83 8.69
N LEU A 210 5.55 5.34 9.81
CA LEU A 210 4.45 4.79 10.59
C LEU A 210 3.20 5.63 10.36
N GLY A 211 2.21 5.06 9.67
CA GLY A 211 0.89 5.65 9.55
C GLY A 211 0.13 5.56 10.87
N GLN A 212 -0.43 6.68 11.35
CA GLN A 212 -1.17 6.78 12.60
C GLN A 212 -2.63 7.21 12.39
N GLY A 213 -3.19 6.85 11.25
CA GLY A 213 -4.57 7.12 10.88
C GLY A 213 -4.92 8.62 10.99
N LYS A 214 -5.94 8.95 11.79
CA LYS A 214 -6.42 10.33 11.97
C LYS A 214 -5.42 11.26 12.67
N THR A 215 -4.40 10.76 13.33
CA THR A 215 -3.38 11.57 14.00
C THR A 215 -2.25 11.99 13.08
N GLY A 216 -2.08 11.34 11.94
CA GLY A 216 -1.07 11.67 10.93
C GLY A 216 -0.05 10.57 10.70
N ALA A 217 1.25 10.86 10.77
CA ALA A 217 2.32 9.87 10.61
C ALA A 217 3.59 10.27 11.36
N LEU A 218 4.39 9.26 11.72
CA LEU A 218 5.78 9.42 12.14
C LEU A 218 6.69 8.94 11.01
N MET A 219 7.84 9.60 10.85
CA MET A 219 8.86 9.21 9.90
C MET A 219 10.24 9.27 10.52
N LEU A 220 10.93 8.13 10.53
CA LEU A 220 12.35 8.08 10.84
C LEU A 220 13.13 8.29 9.53
N ASP A 221 13.98 9.31 9.51
CA ASP A 221 14.95 9.58 8.45
C ASP A 221 16.36 9.31 8.96
N SER A 222 16.96 8.23 8.47
CA SER A 222 18.30 7.84 8.89
C SER A 222 19.40 8.76 8.38
N SER A 223 19.18 9.47 7.28
CA SER A 223 20.18 10.40 6.71
C SER A 223 20.32 11.66 7.57
N GLU A 224 19.24 12.12 8.19
CA GLU A 224 19.24 13.25 9.10
C GLU A 224 19.36 12.81 10.56
N ASN A 225 19.27 11.51 10.84
CA ASN A 225 19.30 10.93 12.18
C ASN A 225 18.17 11.46 13.08
N LYS A 226 16.97 11.62 12.50
CA LYS A 226 15.81 12.28 13.13
C LYS A 226 14.52 11.47 12.98
N ILE A 227 13.58 11.75 13.88
CA ILE A 227 12.17 11.36 13.73
C ILE A 227 11.33 12.61 13.60
N TYR A 228 10.51 12.63 12.56
CA TYR A 228 9.51 13.65 12.28
C TYR A 228 8.12 13.14 12.59
N SER A 229 7.28 14.01 13.15
CA SER A 229 5.83 13.81 13.24
C SER A 229 5.14 14.81 12.32
N ILE A 230 4.18 14.35 11.55
CA ILE A 230 3.29 15.19 10.76
C ILE A 230 1.84 14.91 11.15
N LYS A 231 1.08 15.97 11.42
CA LYS A 231 -0.36 15.85 11.66
C LYS A 231 -1.11 15.50 10.37
N SER A 232 -2.23 14.79 10.50
CA SER A 232 -3.15 14.62 9.38
C SER A 232 -3.68 15.96 8.91
N VAL A 233 -3.91 16.09 7.60
CA VAL A 233 -4.56 17.26 7.00
C VAL A 233 -5.98 16.94 6.60
N TYR A 234 -6.84 17.95 6.54
CA TYR A 234 -8.21 17.82 6.06
C TYR A 234 -8.33 18.39 4.65
N THR A 235 -8.74 17.58 3.70
CA THR A 235 -8.92 18.00 2.30
C THR A 235 -10.39 17.99 1.86
N ARG A 236 -11.16 17.02 2.32
CA ARG A 236 -12.60 16.87 2.05
C ARG A 236 -13.25 15.90 3.05
N PRO A 237 -14.59 15.81 3.13
CA PRO A 237 -15.28 14.88 4.02
C PRO A 237 -14.83 13.42 3.81
N VAL A 238 -14.68 12.69 4.90
CA VAL A 238 -14.28 11.28 4.88
C VAL A 238 -15.48 10.41 4.52
N VAL A 239 -15.32 9.56 3.51
CA VAL A 239 -16.32 8.57 3.08
C VAL A 239 -15.88 7.17 3.47
N ASN A 240 -14.62 6.81 3.21
CA ASN A 240 -14.10 5.47 3.49
C ASN A 240 -12.57 5.50 3.63
N THR A 241 -12.05 4.86 4.68
CA THR A 241 -10.59 4.85 4.96
C THR A 241 -9.83 3.70 4.28
N VAL A 242 -10.52 2.82 3.54
CA VAL A 242 -9.86 1.73 2.79
C VAL A 242 -8.88 2.30 1.76
N GLY A 243 -7.65 1.80 1.73
CA GLY A 243 -6.59 2.25 0.83
C GLY A 243 -5.92 3.59 1.24
N ALA A 244 -6.17 4.11 2.44
CA ALA A 244 -5.45 5.28 2.96
C ALA A 244 -3.95 5.03 3.08
N GLY A 245 -3.55 3.88 3.65
CA GLY A 245 -2.15 3.44 3.74
C GLY A 245 -1.51 3.28 2.37
N ASP A 246 -2.17 2.55 1.46
CA ASP A 246 -1.68 2.38 0.08
C ASP A 246 -1.47 3.72 -0.64
N SER A 247 -2.35 4.70 -0.37
CA SER A 247 -2.27 6.05 -0.95
C SER A 247 -1.12 6.86 -0.35
N LEU A 248 -0.97 6.82 0.98
CA LEU A 248 0.14 7.43 1.70
C LEU A 248 1.48 6.91 1.16
N PHE A 249 1.61 5.60 1.09
CA PHE A 249 2.77 4.90 0.56
C PHE A 249 3.06 5.28 -0.89
N SER A 250 2.06 5.20 -1.77
CA SER A 250 2.24 5.46 -3.21
C SER A 250 2.71 6.88 -3.49
N ALA A 251 2.09 7.89 -2.86
CA ALA A 251 2.48 9.27 -3.06
C ALA A 251 3.88 9.55 -2.49
N PHE A 252 4.23 8.97 -1.34
CA PHE A 252 5.59 9.07 -0.81
C PHE A 252 6.61 8.51 -1.81
N VAL A 253 6.41 7.28 -2.31
CA VAL A 253 7.30 6.64 -3.28
C VAL A 253 7.44 7.46 -4.55
N HIS A 254 6.35 7.99 -5.10
CA HIS A 254 6.35 8.84 -6.29
C HIS A 254 7.29 10.04 -6.13
N PHE A 255 7.16 10.80 -5.05
CA PHE A 255 7.97 11.98 -4.81
C PHE A 255 9.39 11.65 -4.37
N TYR A 256 9.60 10.56 -3.65
CA TYR A 256 10.92 10.08 -3.26
C TYR A 256 11.76 9.71 -4.50
N LEU A 257 11.17 9.02 -5.47
CA LEU A 257 11.81 8.70 -6.76
C LEU A 257 12.08 9.96 -7.61
N LYS A 258 11.41 11.07 -7.34
CA LYS A 258 11.67 12.39 -7.93
C LYS A 258 12.70 13.20 -7.13
N ASN A 259 13.37 12.60 -6.15
CA ASN A 259 14.39 13.21 -5.31
C ASN A 259 13.91 14.43 -4.48
N LEU A 260 12.63 14.47 -4.09
CA LEU A 260 12.18 15.39 -3.07
C LEU A 260 12.74 14.97 -1.70
N SER A 261 12.90 15.94 -0.79
CA SER A 261 13.26 15.61 0.59
C SER A 261 12.21 14.70 1.25
N PRO A 262 12.58 13.80 2.17
CA PRO A 262 11.62 12.92 2.84
C PRO A 262 10.46 13.66 3.51
N VAL A 263 10.71 14.84 4.07
CA VAL A 263 9.66 15.69 4.67
C VAL A 263 8.68 16.20 3.61
N GLU A 264 9.16 16.64 2.44
CA GLU A 264 8.28 17.05 1.33
C GLU A 264 7.53 15.86 0.74
N CYS A 265 8.14 14.68 0.66
CA CYS A 265 7.43 13.45 0.31
C CYS A 265 6.29 13.17 1.27
N LEU A 266 6.52 13.32 2.57
CA LEU A 266 5.54 13.06 3.61
C LEU A 266 4.35 14.04 3.56
N LYS A 267 4.59 15.36 3.31
CA LYS A 267 3.52 16.36 3.10
C LYS A 267 2.60 15.98 1.95
N ASN A 268 3.19 15.63 0.82
CA ASN A 268 2.43 15.19 -0.35
C ASN A 268 1.65 13.89 -0.06
N ALA A 269 2.27 12.97 0.67
CA ALA A 269 1.69 11.67 1.00
C ALA A 269 0.45 11.81 1.91
N VAL A 270 0.53 12.58 3.00
CA VAL A 270 -0.61 12.79 3.90
C VAL A 270 -1.75 13.55 3.21
N THR A 271 -1.43 14.49 2.31
CA THR A 271 -2.43 15.21 1.51
C THR A 271 -3.14 14.28 0.55
N PHE A 272 -2.40 13.43 -0.15
CA PHE A 272 -2.95 12.48 -1.11
C PHE A 272 -3.84 11.44 -0.43
N ALA A 273 -3.40 10.90 0.71
CA ALA A 273 -4.19 9.97 1.51
C ALA A 273 -5.47 10.62 2.07
N SER A 274 -5.37 11.85 2.59
CA SER A 274 -6.53 12.63 3.06
C SER A 274 -7.55 12.88 1.96
N TYR A 275 -7.11 13.18 0.74
CA TYR A 275 -8.03 13.39 -0.37
C TYR A 275 -8.68 12.07 -0.80
N LYS A 276 -7.90 10.98 -0.89
CA LYS A 276 -8.39 9.65 -1.28
C LYS A 276 -9.53 9.15 -0.39
N ILE A 277 -9.47 9.30 0.92
CA ILE A 277 -10.48 8.80 1.85
C ILE A 277 -11.85 9.50 1.75
N GLY A 278 -11.96 10.57 0.97
CA GLY A 278 -13.23 11.18 0.56
C GLY A 278 -13.92 10.48 -0.61
N GLU A 279 -13.48 9.26 -0.99
CA GLU A 279 -14.11 8.42 -2.02
C GLU A 279 -14.18 6.96 -1.55
N SER A 280 -15.17 6.21 -2.03
CA SER A 280 -15.36 4.79 -1.71
C SER A 280 -14.36 3.89 -2.44
N GLY A 281 -14.04 2.74 -1.83
CA GLY A 281 -13.13 1.72 -2.39
C GLY A 281 -11.64 2.10 -2.30
N GLY A 282 -10.74 1.11 -2.39
CA GLY A 282 -9.29 1.29 -2.19
C GLY A 282 -8.55 2.00 -3.35
N ALA A 283 -9.07 1.89 -4.56
CA ALA A 283 -8.38 2.26 -5.80
C ALA A 283 -9.04 3.41 -6.59
N LYS A 284 -9.78 4.29 -5.91
CA LYS A 284 -10.54 5.40 -6.51
C LYS A 284 -10.26 6.72 -5.80
N GLY A 285 -10.63 7.83 -6.42
CA GLY A 285 -10.60 9.16 -5.81
C GLY A 285 -9.20 9.76 -5.67
N PHE A 286 -8.30 9.46 -6.58
CA PHE A 286 -6.93 9.98 -6.59
C PHE A 286 -6.81 11.33 -7.28
N LEU A 287 -5.95 12.19 -6.74
CA LEU A 287 -5.50 13.42 -7.42
C LEU A 287 -4.46 13.07 -8.48
N THR A 288 -4.43 13.85 -9.53
CA THR A 288 -3.24 13.92 -10.40
C THR A 288 -2.11 14.68 -9.68
N GLU A 289 -0.86 14.52 -10.15
CA GLU A 289 0.28 15.24 -9.55
C GLU A 289 0.11 16.78 -9.55
N PRO A 290 -0.35 17.43 -10.64
CA PRO A 290 -0.61 18.87 -10.63
C PRO A 290 -1.66 19.30 -9.62
N GLU A 291 -2.77 18.53 -9.49
CA GLU A 291 -3.82 18.80 -8.51
C GLU A 291 -3.30 18.63 -7.07
N LEU A 292 -2.53 17.58 -6.81
CA LEU A 292 -1.91 17.34 -5.52
C LEU A 292 -0.97 18.48 -5.13
N LYS A 293 -0.07 18.91 -6.02
CA LYS A 293 0.82 20.04 -5.79
C LYS A 293 0.08 21.34 -5.52
N LYS A 294 -1.04 21.57 -6.21
CA LYS A 294 -1.91 22.71 -5.94
C LYS A 294 -2.56 22.63 -4.57
N THR A 295 -3.04 21.44 -4.18
CA THR A 295 -3.67 21.22 -2.87
C THR A 295 -2.66 21.43 -1.76
N VAL A 296 -1.46 20.83 -1.86
CA VAL A 296 -0.38 20.97 -0.87
C VAL A 296 0.01 22.45 -0.63
N LYS A 297 0.05 23.27 -1.67
CA LYS A 297 0.37 24.71 -1.54
C LYS A 297 -0.65 25.51 -0.72
N ASN A 298 -1.87 25.01 -0.60
CA ASN A 298 -2.97 25.68 0.09
C ASN A 298 -3.23 25.11 1.50
N LEU A 299 -2.35 24.23 1.99
CA LEU A 299 -2.46 23.60 3.29
C LEU A 299 -1.33 24.05 4.22
N ASP A 300 -1.67 24.30 5.47
CA ASP A 300 -0.71 24.46 6.54
C ASP A 300 -0.39 23.09 7.16
N PHE A 301 0.90 22.83 7.34
CA PHE A 301 1.37 21.56 7.89
C PHE A 301 1.96 21.76 9.28
N GLU A 302 1.46 21.02 10.25
CA GLU A 302 2.08 20.88 11.56
C GLU A 302 3.10 19.74 11.52
N ILE A 303 4.38 20.10 11.45
CA ILE A 303 5.50 19.15 11.43
C ILE A 303 6.43 19.44 12.57
N PHE A 304 6.79 18.41 13.31
CA PHE A 304 7.65 18.52 14.48
C PHE A 304 8.81 17.53 14.36
N THR A 305 10.01 17.94 14.74
CA THR A 305 11.07 16.99 15.06
C THR A 305 10.80 16.50 16.48
N VAL A 306 10.42 15.23 16.60
CA VAL A 306 10.12 14.62 17.91
C VAL A 306 11.35 13.96 18.52
N ARG A 307 12.37 13.69 17.68
CA ARG A 307 13.67 13.18 18.14
C ARG A 307 14.79 13.64 17.22
N ASP A 308 15.87 14.17 17.80
CA ASP A 308 17.04 14.73 17.11
C ASP A 308 18.25 13.78 17.05
N LYS A 309 18.19 12.57 17.65
CA LYS A 309 19.25 11.53 17.62
C LYS A 309 18.63 10.15 17.77
N LEU A 310 18.98 9.22 16.88
CA LEU A 310 18.48 7.84 16.83
C LEU A 310 19.31 6.87 17.69
#